data_940f90a4a1aa91452540096e39ce0435
#
_entry.id   940f90a4a1aa91452540096e39ce0435
#
_cell.length_a   1.000
_cell.length_b   1.000
_cell.length_c   1.000
_cell.angle_alpha   90.00
_cell.angle_beta   90.00
_cell.angle_gamma   90.00
#
_symmetry.space_group_name_H-M   'P 1'
#
loop_
_entity.id
_entity.type
_entity.pdbx_description
1 polymer ?
#
loop_
_entity_poly.entity_id
_entity_poly.type
_entity_poly.pdbx_seq_one_letter_code
_entity_poly.pdbx_strand_id
1 'polypeptide(L)'
;MTAPPRTAPARVSPHPLGATLPALYLDDVFAQNLCASLDEVLAPAISVLDCFPAYLDPRTAPPDMVDWLASWTGLLAARKLPVARRRRLVARAAALHAWRGTPDAVRELVELACNRPVELEESGGSGWSPNPGTPLPGSDRPGLVVRVRTTGVLDRPDEATAPTGPDEAEPADAPVDADLLTRLLDLVVPAHLPVRVELSS
;
A
#
# COMPACT_ATOMS: atom_id res chain seq x y z
N MET A 1 -36.72 4.53 -8.80
CA MET A 1 -36.49 5.37 -10.01
C MET A 1 -35.00 5.59 -10.07
N THR A 2 -34.28 4.68 -10.78
CA THR A 2 -32.81 4.65 -10.87
C THR A 2 -32.38 5.73 -11.85
N ALA A 3 -31.54 6.67 -11.41
CA ALA A 3 -30.98 7.69 -12.29
C ALA A 3 -30.21 7.03 -13.45
N PRO A 4 -30.32 7.52 -14.68
CA PRO A 4 -29.56 6.98 -15.80
C PRO A 4 -28.05 7.16 -15.56
N PRO A 5 -27.20 6.23 -16.01
CA PRO A 5 -25.76 6.34 -15.88
C PRO A 5 -25.31 7.64 -16.58
N ARG A 6 -24.55 8.46 -15.86
CA ARG A 6 -23.91 9.65 -16.43
C ARG A 6 -22.87 9.16 -17.44
N THR A 7 -23.20 9.22 -18.72
CA THR A 7 -22.23 9.03 -19.79
C THR A 7 -21.27 10.21 -19.74
N ALA A 8 -20.03 9.95 -19.35
CA ALA A 8 -18.97 10.95 -19.50
C ALA A 8 -18.85 11.31 -21.00
N PRO A 9 -18.60 12.60 -21.35
CA PRO A 9 -18.40 12.97 -22.74
C PRO A 9 -17.29 12.13 -23.35
N ALA A 10 -17.56 11.52 -24.52
CA ALA A 10 -16.57 10.74 -25.25
C ALA A 10 -15.32 11.60 -25.45
N ARG A 11 -14.19 11.20 -24.89
CA ARG A 11 -12.91 11.85 -25.14
C ARG A 11 -12.51 11.58 -26.57
N VAL A 12 -12.21 12.64 -27.30
CA VAL A 12 -11.61 12.51 -28.63
C VAL A 12 -10.27 11.82 -28.48
N SER A 13 -10.03 10.75 -29.25
CA SER A 13 -8.74 10.07 -29.26
C SER A 13 -7.62 11.05 -29.60
N PRO A 14 -6.50 11.09 -28.85
CA PRO A 14 -5.33 11.89 -29.21
C PRO A 14 -4.67 11.38 -30.51
N HIS A 15 -4.99 10.16 -30.94
CA HIS A 15 -4.48 9.53 -32.16
C HIS A 15 -5.65 8.88 -32.91
N PRO A 16 -6.49 9.68 -33.60
CA PRO A 16 -7.63 9.15 -34.36
C PRO A 16 -7.19 8.15 -35.45
N LEU A 17 -7.82 6.97 -35.45
CA LEU A 17 -7.50 5.94 -36.45
C LEU A 17 -7.62 6.45 -37.87
N GLY A 18 -8.63 7.27 -38.14
CA GLY A 18 -8.83 7.87 -39.48
C GLY A 18 -7.64 8.69 -39.98
N ALA A 19 -6.92 9.36 -39.06
CA ALA A 19 -5.73 10.15 -39.41
C ALA A 19 -4.49 9.27 -39.75
N THR A 20 -4.50 8.00 -39.36
CA THR A 20 -3.39 7.05 -39.64
C THR A 20 -3.56 6.31 -40.94
N LEU A 21 -4.70 6.48 -41.62
CA LEU A 21 -4.97 5.82 -42.90
C LEU A 21 -4.08 6.39 -44.04
N PRO A 22 -3.78 5.58 -45.07
CA PRO A 22 -3.16 6.07 -46.28
C PRO A 22 -3.96 7.21 -46.89
N ALA A 23 -3.27 8.13 -47.60
CA ALA A 23 -3.86 9.35 -48.17
C ALA A 23 -5.11 9.11 -49.03
N LEU A 24 -5.20 7.94 -49.67
CA LEU A 24 -6.36 7.54 -50.48
C LEU A 24 -7.67 7.52 -49.69
N TYR A 25 -7.63 7.25 -48.36
CA TYR A 25 -8.79 7.10 -47.53
C TYR A 25 -9.06 8.31 -46.62
N LEU A 26 -8.22 9.35 -46.67
CA LEU A 26 -8.38 10.53 -45.80
C LEU A 26 -9.65 11.31 -46.14
N ASP A 27 -10.04 11.34 -47.43
CA ASP A 27 -11.25 12.01 -47.93
C ASP A 27 -12.45 11.04 -48.07
N ASP A 28 -12.27 9.76 -47.76
CA ASP A 28 -13.33 8.75 -47.88
C ASP A 28 -14.21 8.82 -46.63
N VAL A 29 -15.44 9.33 -46.78
CA VAL A 29 -16.42 9.51 -45.72
C VAL A 29 -16.76 8.18 -45.02
N PHE A 30 -16.85 7.09 -45.79
CA PHE A 30 -17.16 5.78 -45.17
C PHE A 30 -16.02 5.27 -44.31
N ALA A 31 -14.79 5.33 -44.83
CA ALA A 31 -13.60 4.92 -44.10
C ALA A 31 -13.41 5.76 -42.83
N GLN A 32 -13.60 7.09 -42.92
CA GLN A 32 -13.48 7.99 -41.77
C GLN A 32 -14.56 7.71 -40.68
N ASN A 33 -15.82 7.49 -41.09
CA ASN A 33 -16.90 7.15 -40.16
C ASN A 33 -16.68 5.79 -39.50
N LEU A 34 -16.18 4.80 -40.22
CA LEU A 34 -15.83 3.51 -39.68
C LEU A 34 -14.73 3.65 -38.61
N CYS A 35 -13.67 4.38 -38.93
CA CYS A 35 -12.59 4.65 -37.95
C CYS A 35 -13.07 5.41 -36.73
N ALA A 36 -13.94 6.41 -36.91
CA ALA A 36 -14.52 7.14 -35.79
C ALA A 36 -15.33 6.22 -34.86
N SER A 37 -16.10 5.28 -35.41
CA SER A 37 -16.84 4.29 -34.63
C SER A 37 -15.91 3.35 -33.87
N LEU A 38 -14.78 2.96 -34.44
CA LEU A 38 -13.75 2.17 -33.77
C LEU A 38 -13.06 2.98 -32.66
N ASP A 39 -12.78 4.25 -32.89
CA ASP A 39 -12.23 5.15 -31.89
C ASP A 39 -13.16 5.28 -30.65
N GLU A 40 -14.49 5.32 -30.88
CA GLU A 40 -15.45 5.31 -29.75
C GLU A 40 -15.38 4.02 -28.93
N VAL A 41 -15.19 2.87 -29.57
CA VAL A 41 -15.01 1.58 -28.89
C VAL A 41 -13.70 1.55 -28.09
N LEU A 42 -12.66 2.19 -28.57
CA LEU A 42 -11.35 2.25 -27.94
C LEU A 42 -11.25 3.33 -26.84
N ALA A 43 -12.13 4.34 -26.88
CA ALA A 43 -12.08 5.48 -25.96
C ALA A 43 -12.01 5.11 -24.46
N PRO A 44 -12.72 4.09 -23.94
CA PRO A 44 -12.60 3.66 -22.55
C PRO A 44 -11.19 3.15 -22.19
N ALA A 45 -10.58 2.37 -23.10
CA ALA A 45 -9.24 1.84 -22.88
C ALA A 45 -8.20 2.97 -22.88
N ILE A 46 -8.30 3.92 -23.81
CA ILE A 46 -7.45 5.11 -23.85
C ILE A 46 -7.60 5.93 -22.57
N SER A 47 -8.84 6.12 -22.08
CA SER A 47 -9.10 6.86 -20.85
C SER A 47 -8.45 6.19 -19.64
N VAL A 48 -8.45 4.86 -19.54
CA VAL A 48 -7.77 4.11 -18.48
C VAL A 48 -6.25 4.29 -18.56
N LEU A 49 -5.68 4.24 -19.76
CA LEU A 49 -4.25 4.45 -19.99
C LEU A 49 -3.83 5.87 -19.61
N ASP A 50 -4.62 6.88 -19.94
CA ASP A 50 -4.37 8.28 -19.59
C ASP A 50 -4.42 8.51 -18.07
N CYS A 51 -5.26 7.75 -17.36
CA CYS A 51 -5.40 7.82 -15.91
C CYS A 51 -4.51 6.79 -15.16
N PHE A 52 -3.69 6.03 -15.88
CA PHE A 52 -2.89 4.94 -15.30
C PHE A 52 -2.03 5.35 -14.10
N PRO A 53 -1.37 6.53 -14.09
CA PRO A 53 -0.65 6.99 -12.90
C PRO A 53 -1.51 7.07 -11.64
N ALA A 54 -2.81 7.43 -11.77
CA ALA A 54 -3.74 7.49 -10.65
C ALA A 54 -4.10 6.09 -10.11
N TYR A 55 -4.04 5.06 -10.95
CA TYR A 55 -4.21 3.66 -10.53
C TYR A 55 -2.99 3.10 -9.80
N LEU A 56 -1.80 3.63 -10.10
CA LEU A 56 -0.56 3.23 -9.42
C LEU A 56 -0.32 3.99 -8.11
N ASP A 57 -0.99 5.10 -7.88
CA ASP A 57 -0.91 5.84 -6.62
C ASP A 57 -1.85 5.21 -5.58
N PRO A 58 -1.34 4.66 -4.46
CA PRO A 58 -2.17 4.04 -3.43
C PRO A 58 -3.26 4.96 -2.87
N ARG A 59 -3.10 6.28 -2.99
CA ARG A 59 -4.08 7.29 -2.49
C ARG A 59 -5.33 7.34 -3.36
N THR A 60 -5.17 7.15 -4.68
CA THR A 60 -6.25 7.33 -5.67
C THR A 60 -6.69 6.02 -6.30
N ALA A 61 -5.88 4.96 -6.18
CA ALA A 61 -6.18 3.64 -6.72
C ALA A 61 -7.48 3.06 -6.13
N PRO A 62 -8.33 2.37 -6.89
CA PRO A 62 -9.47 1.65 -6.33
C PRO A 62 -9.00 0.50 -5.41
N PRO A 63 -9.84 0.04 -4.45
CA PRO A 63 -9.44 -0.94 -3.43
C PRO A 63 -8.86 -2.26 -3.99
N ASP A 64 -9.40 -2.77 -5.08
CA ASP A 64 -8.91 -3.97 -5.78
C ASP A 64 -7.52 -3.77 -6.37
N MET A 65 -7.25 -2.56 -6.91
CA MET A 65 -5.93 -2.20 -7.39
C MET A 65 -4.92 -2.03 -6.25
N VAL A 66 -5.34 -1.50 -5.09
CA VAL A 66 -4.49 -1.47 -3.89
C VAL A 66 -4.11 -2.88 -3.46
N ASP A 67 -5.04 -3.85 -3.53
CA ASP A 67 -4.75 -5.25 -3.25
C ASP A 67 -3.77 -5.86 -4.25
N TRP A 68 -3.89 -5.49 -5.51
CA TRP A 68 -2.95 -5.91 -6.54
C TRP A 68 -1.55 -5.32 -6.29
N LEU A 69 -1.44 -4.02 -5.99
CA LEU A 69 -0.18 -3.37 -5.62
C LEU A 69 0.44 -4.00 -4.35
N ALA A 70 -0.39 -4.32 -3.34
CA ALA A 70 0.05 -5.02 -2.14
C ALA A 70 0.66 -6.39 -2.47
N SER A 71 0.11 -7.12 -3.46
CA SER A 71 0.66 -8.41 -3.88
C SER A 71 2.05 -8.27 -4.52
N TRP A 72 2.28 -7.24 -5.29
CA TRP A 72 3.58 -6.96 -5.92
C TRP A 72 4.64 -6.51 -4.92
N THR A 73 4.22 -5.84 -3.86
CA THR A 73 5.11 -5.39 -2.78
C THR A 73 5.28 -6.42 -1.66
N GLY A 74 4.76 -7.64 -1.83
CA GLY A 74 4.87 -8.71 -0.82
C GLY A 74 3.94 -8.54 0.38
N LEU A 75 3.07 -7.52 0.39
CA LEU A 75 2.16 -7.20 1.49
C LEU A 75 0.82 -7.96 1.43
N LEU A 76 0.82 -9.21 0.95
CA LEU A 76 -0.40 -10.02 0.78
C LEU A 76 -1.23 -10.15 2.08
N ALA A 77 -0.57 -10.25 3.22
CA ALA A 77 -1.24 -10.34 4.52
C ALA A 77 -2.05 -9.06 4.84
N ALA A 78 -1.64 -7.91 4.30
CA ALA A 78 -2.33 -6.64 4.50
C ALA A 78 -3.76 -6.62 3.96
N ARG A 79 -4.14 -7.53 3.06
CA ARG A 79 -5.53 -7.64 2.52
C ARG A 79 -6.60 -7.83 3.59
N LYS A 80 -6.22 -8.32 4.78
CA LYS A 80 -7.13 -8.46 5.92
C LYS A 80 -7.33 -7.15 6.69
N LEU A 81 -6.50 -6.14 6.44
CA LEU A 81 -6.61 -4.83 7.07
C LEU A 81 -7.69 -3.96 6.39
N PRO A 82 -8.23 -2.97 7.10
CA PRO A 82 -9.05 -1.90 6.50
C PRO A 82 -8.32 -1.23 5.31
N VAL A 83 -9.08 -0.78 4.32
CA VAL A 83 -8.52 -0.20 3.07
C VAL A 83 -7.55 0.95 3.37
N ALA A 84 -7.89 1.83 4.31
CA ALA A 84 -7.04 2.95 4.69
C ALA A 84 -5.65 2.51 5.19
N ARG A 85 -5.57 1.44 6.00
CA ARG A 85 -4.29 0.88 6.46
C ARG A 85 -3.51 0.23 5.33
N ARG A 86 -4.21 -0.49 4.43
CA ARG A 86 -3.57 -1.07 3.23
C ARG A 86 -2.93 -0.02 2.35
N ARG A 87 -3.62 1.10 2.10
CA ARG A 87 -3.10 2.23 1.32
C ARG A 87 -1.81 2.77 1.93
N ARG A 88 -1.80 3.01 3.25
CA ARG A 88 -0.61 3.49 3.97
C ARG A 88 0.57 2.52 3.86
N LEU A 89 0.32 1.21 4.08
CA LEU A 89 1.36 0.19 3.95
C LEU A 89 1.93 0.10 2.54
N VAL A 90 1.08 0.11 1.52
CA VAL A 90 1.52 0.07 0.12
C VAL A 90 2.32 1.33 -0.25
N ALA A 91 1.89 2.50 0.20
CA ALA A 91 2.60 3.75 -0.03
C ALA A 91 4.01 3.76 0.60
N ARG A 92 4.19 3.06 1.73
CA ARG A 92 5.47 2.95 2.45
C ARG A 92 6.29 1.71 2.09
N ALA A 93 5.76 0.81 1.26
CA ALA A 93 6.37 -0.47 0.94
C ALA A 93 7.83 -0.37 0.50
N ALA A 94 8.16 0.55 -0.39
CA ALA A 94 9.53 0.75 -0.87
C ALA A 94 10.49 1.11 0.26
N ALA A 95 10.08 2.00 1.18
CA ALA A 95 10.89 2.38 2.33
C ALA A 95 11.03 1.22 3.32
N LEU A 96 9.95 0.50 3.62
CA LEU A 96 10.00 -0.68 4.49
C LEU A 96 10.96 -1.75 3.95
N HIS A 97 10.99 -1.97 2.64
CA HIS A 97 11.94 -2.88 2.01
C HIS A 97 13.37 -2.37 2.05
N ALA A 98 13.60 -1.08 1.84
CA ALA A 98 14.94 -0.48 1.89
C ALA A 98 15.57 -0.59 3.28
N TRP A 99 14.76 -0.51 4.34
CA TRP A 99 15.21 -0.60 5.74
C TRP A 99 14.89 -1.95 6.39
N ARG A 100 14.61 -2.97 5.58
CA ARG A 100 14.32 -4.32 6.07
C ARG A 100 15.40 -4.82 7.05
N GLY A 101 14.97 -5.42 8.16
CA GLY A 101 15.85 -5.96 9.20
C GLY A 101 16.28 -4.92 10.25
N THR A 102 15.77 -3.68 10.17
CA THR A 102 16.04 -2.65 11.19
C THR A 102 14.87 -2.52 12.16
N PRO A 103 15.12 -2.15 13.43
CA PRO A 103 14.06 -1.88 14.40
C PRO A 103 13.06 -0.84 13.93
N ASP A 104 13.53 0.19 13.23
CA ASP A 104 12.67 1.27 12.74
C ASP A 104 11.68 0.78 11.66
N ALA A 105 12.12 -0.10 10.74
CA ALA A 105 11.22 -0.70 9.76
C ALA A 105 10.18 -1.62 10.42
N VAL A 106 10.58 -2.37 11.45
CA VAL A 106 9.66 -3.22 12.22
C VAL A 106 8.63 -2.36 12.95
N ARG A 107 9.07 -1.31 13.62
CA ARG A 107 8.17 -0.37 14.33
C ARG A 107 7.20 0.26 13.36
N GLU A 108 7.69 0.85 12.27
CA GLU A 108 6.86 1.52 11.28
C GLU A 108 5.81 0.58 10.67
N LEU A 109 6.20 -0.64 10.31
CA LEU A 109 5.28 -1.64 9.75
C LEU A 109 4.12 -1.93 10.71
N VAL A 110 4.43 -2.22 11.97
CA VAL A 110 3.41 -2.57 12.97
C VAL A 110 2.55 -1.37 13.32
N GLU A 111 3.13 -0.18 13.46
CA GLU A 111 2.38 1.05 13.70
C GLU A 111 1.43 1.38 12.54
N LEU A 112 1.85 1.19 11.28
CA LEU A 112 0.99 1.36 10.11
C LEU A 112 -0.14 0.34 10.06
N ALA A 113 0.15 -0.91 10.46
CA ALA A 113 -0.83 -1.98 10.46
C ALA A 113 -1.87 -1.85 11.58
N CYS A 114 -1.47 -1.39 12.78
CA CYS A 114 -2.33 -1.32 13.96
C CYS A 114 -2.89 0.08 14.23
N ASN A 115 -2.24 1.12 13.70
CA ASN A 115 -2.48 2.53 14.07
C ASN A 115 -2.30 2.79 15.57
N ARG A 116 -1.34 2.11 16.21
CA ARG A 116 -1.08 2.17 17.66
C ARG A 116 0.40 2.28 17.94
N PRO A 117 0.81 2.89 19.08
CA PRO A 117 2.21 2.96 19.48
C PRO A 117 2.79 1.57 19.71
N VAL A 118 4.06 1.39 19.31
CA VAL A 118 4.78 0.13 19.39
C VAL A 118 6.09 0.32 20.12
N GLU A 119 6.35 -0.55 21.09
CA GLU A 119 7.61 -0.67 21.79
C GLU A 119 8.33 -1.94 21.33
N LEU A 120 9.62 -1.80 21.01
CA LEU A 120 10.46 -2.92 20.60
C LEU A 120 11.51 -3.19 21.66
N GLU A 121 11.67 -4.46 21.99
CA GLU A 121 12.74 -4.95 22.86
C GLU A 121 13.54 -6.01 22.12
N GLU A 122 14.81 -5.70 21.85
CA GLU A 122 15.74 -6.59 21.19
C GLU A 122 16.62 -7.29 22.23
N SER A 123 16.89 -8.58 22.00
CA SER A 123 17.78 -9.34 22.86
C SER A 123 19.25 -8.98 22.72
N GLY A 124 19.61 -8.35 21.60
CA GLY A 124 20.98 -7.96 21.28
C GLY A 124 21.28 -6.52 21.66
N GLY A 125 22.56 -6.20 21.72
CA GLY A 125 23.01 -4.84 21.97
C GLY A 125 24.50 -4.70 21.68
N SER A 126 24.94 -3.46 21.48
CA SER A 126 26.35 -3.12 21.42
C SER A 126 26.65 -2.09 22.50
N GLY A 127 27.78 -2.23 23.14
CA GLY A 127 28.23 -1.29 24.17
C GLY A 127 29.73 -1.11 24.11
N TRP A 128 30.19 0.11 24.42
CA TRP A 128 31.60 0.40 24.62
C TRP A 128 31.91 0.39 26.11
N SER A 129 33.04 -0.22 26.49
CA SER A 129 33.55 -0.17 27.85
C SER A 129 35.03 0.09 27.86
N PRO A 130 35.53 0.95 28.75
CA PRO A 130 36.97 1.15 28.95
C PRO A 130 37.63 -0.05 29.63
N ASN A 131 36.84 -0.96 30.24
CA ASN A 131 37.36 -2.12 30.97
C ASN A 131 37.29 -3.38 30.12
N PRO A 132 38.43 -4.07 29.90
CA PRO A 132 38.44 -5.37 29.20
C PRO A 132 37.63 -6.41 29.98
N GLY A 133 36.89 -7.27 29.27
CA GLY A 133 36.09 -8.35 29.90
C GLY A 133 34.74 -7.89 30.48
N THR A 134 34.31 -6.66 30.24
CA THR A 134 32.95 -6.24 30.61
C THR A 134 31.93 -7.12 29.86
N PRO A 135 30.88 -7.63 30.56
CA PRO A 135 29.84 -8.40 29.92
C PRO A 135 29.19 -7.62 28.76
N LEU A 136 28.96 -8.31 27.64
CA LEU A 136 28.24 -7.71 26.51
C LEU A 136 26.80 -7.42 26.90
N PRO A 137 26.22 -6.31 26.44
CA PRO A 137 24.82 -6.03 26.68
C PRO A 137 23.93 -7.03 25.91
N GLY A 138 22.74 -7.32 26.45
CA GLY A 138 21.77 -8.20 25.83
C GLY A 138 21.71 -9.59 26.43
N SER A 139 21.09 -10.51 25.69
CA SER A 139 20.85 -11.91 26.08
C SER A 139 21.56 -12.85 25.11
N ASP A 140 22.01 -14.00 25.60
CA ASP A 140 22.58 -15.08 24.78
C ASP A 140 21.54 -15.72 23.81
N ARG A 141 20.27 -15.47 24.04
CA ARG A 141 19.18 -15.96 23.19
C ARG A 141 18.70 -14.86 22.27
N PRO A 142 18.87 -14.98 20.95
CA PRO A 142 18.34 -14.00 20.02
C PRO A 142 16.81 -13.94 20.11
N GLY A 143 16.24 -12.76 20.06
CA GLY A 143 14.79 -12.57 20.07
C GLY A 143 14.40 -11.11 19.93
N LEU A 144 13.20 -10.91 19.39
CA LEU A 144 12.57 -9.60 19.29
C LEU A 144 11.18 -9.67 19.93
N VAL A 145 10.92 -8.81 20.88
CA VAL A 145 9.60 -8.65 21.46
C VAL A 145 8.97 -7.35 20.93
N VAL A 146 7.80 -7.49 20.33
CA VAL A 146 7.03 -6.39 19.76
C VAL A 146 5.82 -6.16 20.65
N ARG A 147 5.84 -5.10 21.46
CA ARG A 147 4.72 -4.73 22.34
C ARG A 147 3.85 -3.69 21.67
N VAL A 148 2.61 -4.06 21.39
CA VAL A 148 1.61 -3.16 20.83
C VAL A 148 0.69 -2.69 21.96
N ARG A 149 0.60 -1.37 22.15
CA ARG A 149 -0.32 -0.81 23.14
C ARG A 149 -1.75 -0.92 22.63
N THR A 150 -2.64 -1.51 23.44
CA THR A 150 -4.06 -1.63 23.10
C THR A 150 -4.83 -0.32 23.25
N THR A 151 -4.27 0.63 24.01
CA THR A 151 -4.82 1.96 24.25
C THR A 151 -4.00 3.03 23.54
N GLY A 152 -4.67 4.06 23.00
CA GLY A 152 -4.04 5.16 22.26
C GLY A 152 -4.02 4.91 20.76
N VAL A 153 -4.40 5.92 20.00
CA VAL A 153 -4.35 5.95 18.53
C VAL A 153 -3.18 6.86 18.15
N LEU A 154 -2.38 6.47 17.18
CA LEU A 154 -1.35 7.34 16.64
C LEU A 154 -2.04 8.44 15.84
N ASP A 155 -1.92 9.67 16.28
CA ASP A 155 -2.26 10.84 15.50
C ASP A 155 -1.11 11.08 14.49
N ARG A 156 -1.22 10.45 13.34
CA ARG A 156 -0.31 10.70 12.23
C ARG A 156 -1.00 11.66 11.26
N PRO A 157 -0.51 12.89 11.14
CA PRO A 157 -0.94 13.79 10.10
C PRO A 157 -0.35 13.35 8.74
N ASP A 158 -0.71 12.15 8.29
CA ASP A 158 -0.35 11.71 6.96
C ASP A 158 -1.26 12.40 5.96
N GLU A 159 -0.75 13.46 5.32
CA GLU A 159 -1.35 14.10 4.14
C GLU A 159 -1.67 13.09 3.02
N ALA A 160 -1.15 11.87 3.12
CA ALA A 160 -1.27 10.83 2.10
C ALA A 160 -2.58 10.03 2.17
N THR A 161 -3.42 10.20 3.20
CA THR A 161 -4.50 9.23 3.43
C THR A 161 -5.76 9.85 4.02
N ALA A 162 -6.19 11.00 3.49
CA ALA A 162 -7.57 11.42 3.74
C ALA A 162 -8.50 10.35 3.13
N PRO A 163 -9.45 9.77 3.89
CA PRO A 163 -10.38 8.77 3.36
C PRO A 163 -11.16 9.39 2.20
N THR A 164 -11.07 8.76 1.03
CA THR A 164 -11.70 9.27 -0.21
C THR A 164 -13.20 8.95 -0.24
N GLY A 165 -13.73 8.19 0.72
CA GLY A 165 -15.14 7.81 0.80
C GLY A 165 -15.60 7.43 2.20
N PRO A 166 -16.93 7.43 2.42
CA PRO A 166 -17.54 7.06 3.71
C PRO A 166 -17.27 5.61 4.12
N ASP A 167 -17.00 4.73 3.17
CA ASP A 167 -16.70 3.31 3.41
C ASP A 167 -15.25 3.05 3.84
N GLU A 168 -14.40 4.08 3.83
CA GLU A 168 -13.00 3.99 4.23
C GLU A 168 -12.75 4.50 5.66
N ALA A 169 -13.80 4.94 6.36
CA ALA A 169 -13.70 5.37 7.75
C ALA A 169 -13.25 4.19 8.62
N GLU A 170 -12.06 4.32 9.18
CA GLU A 170 -11.47 3.32 10.03
C GLU A 170 -12.09 3.38 11.44
N PRO A 171 -12.61 2.27 11.99
CA PRO A 171 -12.99 2.26 13.39
C PRO A 171 -11.74 2.48 14.25
N ALA A 172 -11.78 3.53 15.08
CA ALA A 172 -10.66 3.91 15.95
C ALA A 172 -10.21 2.77 16.88
N ASP A 173 -11.09 1.81 17.14
CA ASP A 173 -10.91 0.72 18.09
C ASP A 173 -10.92 -0.68 17.47
N ALA A 174 -10.47 -0.80 16.22
CA ALA A 174 -10.35 -2.12 15.57
C ALA A 174 -9.41 -3.03 16.37
N PRO A 175 -9.83 -4.29 16.66
CA PRO A 175 -9.01 -5.22 17.43
C PRO A 175 -7.71 -5.52 16.67
N VAL A 176 -6.61 -5.63 17.43
CA VAL A 176 -5.29 -5.99 16.89
C VAL A 176 -5.23 -7.51 16.73
N ASP A 177 -5.08 -7.98 15.49
CA ASP A 177 -4.92 -9.41 15.19
C ASP A 177 -3.41 -9.76 15.26
N ALA A 178 -3.01 -10.48 16.32
CA ALA A 178 -1.64 -10.89 16.56
C ALA A 178 -1.12 -11.87 15.47
N ASP A 179 -1.98 -12.74 14.93
CA ASP A 179 -1.60 -13.66 13.86
C ASP A 179 -1.33 -12.92 12.55
N LEU A 180 -2.13 -11.90 12.26
CA LEU A 180 -1.91 -11.04 11.12
C LEU A 180 -0.59 -10.27 11.25
N LEU A 181 -0.32 -9.72 12.44
CA LEU A 181 0.94 -9.02 12.69
C LEU A 181 2.15 -9.93 12.53
N THR A 182 2.08 -11.15 13.04
CA THR A 182 3.17 -12.13 12.87
C THR A 182 3.48 -12.35 11.39
N ARG A 183 2.46 -12.53 10.55
CA ARG A 183 2.63 -12.68 9.10
C ARG A 183 3.19 -11.44 8.39
N LEU A 184 2.87 -10.26 8.88
CA LEU A 184 3.44 -9.01 8.36
C LEU A 184 4.90 -8.85 8.80
N LEU A 185 5.22 -9.26 10.02
CA LEU A 185 6.57 -9.22 10.57
C LEU A 185 7.54 -10.15 9.83
N ASP A 186 7.07 -11.30 9.32
CA ASP A 186 7.86 -12.20 8.48
C ASP A 186 8.45 -11.51 7.22
N LEU A 187 7.85 -10.38 6.81
CA LEU A 187 8.32 -9.60 5.67
C LEU A 187 9.59 -8.79 5.97
N VAL A 188 9.70 -8.24 7.18
CA VAL A 188 10.76 -7.28 7.55
C VAL A 188 11.77 -7.84 8.55
N VAL A 189 11.39 -8.82 9.35
CA VAL A 189 12.29 -9.42 10.35
C VAL A 189 13.17 -10.48 9.69
N PRO A 190 14.46 -10.56 10.02
CA PRO A 190 15.33 -11.65 9.56
C PRO A 190 14.82 -13.01 10.03
N ALA A 191 14.86 -14.02 9.14
CA ALA A 191 14.28 -15.35 9.38
C ALA A 191 14.90 -16.11 10.58
N HIS A 192 16.10 -15.75 11.02
CA HIS A 192 16.78 -16.36 12.15
C HIS A 192 16.41 -15.76 13.51
N LEU A 193 15.65 -14.65 13.51
CA LEU A 193 15.29 -13.95 14.73
C LEU A 193 13.85 -14.34 15.14
N PRO A 194 13.66 -15.07 16.24
CA PRO A 194 12.32 -15.36 16.74
C PRO A 194 11.62 -14.08 17.22
N VAL A 195 10.39 -13.90 16.76
CA VAL A 195 9.56 -12.74 17.10
C VAL A 195 8.42 -13.15 18.03
N ARG A 196 8.19 -12.36 19.07
CA ARG A 196 7.02 -12.48 19.94
C ARG A 196 6.22 -11.19 19.90
N VAL A 197 4.94 -11.29 19.59
CA VAL A 197 4.00 -10.16 19.66
C VAL A 197 3.25 -10.20 20.99
N GLU A 198 3.30 -9.11 21.75
CA GLU A 198 2.62 -8.94 23.03
C GLU A 198 1.67 -7.74 22.94
N LEU A 199 0.44 -7.91 23.43
CA LEU A 199 -0.53 -6.82 23.53
C LEU A 199 -0.50 -6.29 24.96
N SER A 200 -0.17 -5.00 25.14
CA SER A 200 -0.11 -4.32 26.43
C SER A 200 -1.26 -3.32 26.59
N SER A 201 -1.79 -3.23 27.78
CA SER A 201 -2.87 -2.27 28.11
C SER A 201 -2.30 -0.88 28.40
#